data_035d4047fb07e8a3bacac1fd8132c0e7
#
_entry.id   035d4047fb07e8a3bacac1fd8132c0e7
#
_cell.length_a   1.000
_cell.length_b   1.000
_cell.length_c   1.000
_cell.angle_alpha   90.00
_cell.angle_beta   90.00
_cell.angle_gamma   90.00
#
_symmetry.space_group_name_H-M   'P 1'
#
loop_
_entity.id
_entity.type
_entity.pdbx_description
1 polymer ?
#
loop_
_entity_poly.entity_id
_entity_poly.type
_entity_poly.pdbx_seq_one_letter_code
_entity_poly.pdbx_strand_id
1 'polypeptide(L)'
;MIIIFIGPPFSGKETQTNLLSKELNIPVFSMGALIRKAYKEKDGKIVNAYKEYSMKGRHLPILLKFDLLKKELDKVGDNFILDNFPASKEDLAVFKDYLKEHGLSVYRVICLNISEEEMKKRFVVRGRKDDDFEIVKKRREIQDRDRVSVIEYFREMGILSTVNGEGSVEKVQKEILSELNSSK
;
A
#
# COMPACT_ATOMS: atom_id res chain seq x y z
N MET A 1 -13.66 8.35 -6.41
CA MET A 1 -12.75 7.41 -7.14
C MET A 1 -11.68 6.90 -6.19
N ILE A 2 -11.65 5.61 -5.89
CA ILE A 2 -10.69 5.00 -4.99
C ILE A 2 -9.70 4.15 -5.80
N ILE A 3 -8.40 4.46 -5.72
CA ILE A 3 -7.33 3.71 -6.37
C ILE A 3 -6.46 3.08 -5.29
N ILE A 4 -6.14 1.81 -5.44
CA ILE A 4 -5.32 1.07 -4.48
C ILE A 4 -4.01 0.65 -5.14
N PHE A 5 -2.89 0.87 -4.45
CA PHE A 5 -1.59 0.34 -4.83
C PHE A 5 -1.16 -0.75 -3.87
N ILE A 6 -0.85 -1.91 -4.41
CA ILE A 6 -0.29 -3.06 -3.68
C ILE A 6 1.01 -3.51 -4.34
N GLY A 7 1.85 -4.23 -3.61
CA GLY A 7 3.12 -4.73 -4.15
C GLY A 7 4.19 -4.86 -3.06
N PRO A 8 5.31 -5.52 -3.36
CA PRO A 8 6.39 -5.76 -2.40
C PRO A 8 7.06 -4.46 -1.93
N PRO A 9 7.83 -4.51 -0.84
CA PRO A 9 8.72 -3.42 -0.47
C PRO A 9 9.60 -3.01 -1.66
N PHE A 10 9.93 -1.73 -1.76
CA PHE A 10 10.78 -1.14 -2.81
C PHE A 10 10.23 -1.23 -4.25
N SER A 11 8.98 -1.65 -4.46
CA SER A 11 8.40 -1.69 -5.82
C SER A 11 8.14 -0.31 -6.45
N GLY A 12 8.34 0.79 -5.72
CA GLY A 12 8.12 2.14 -6.22
C GLY A 12 6.72 2.71 -5.95
N LYS A 13 5.86 2.02 -5.18
CA LYS A 13 4.50 2.49 -4.87
C LYS A 13 4.45 3.94 -4.39
N GLU A 14 5.24 4.29 -3.37
CA GLU A 14 5.29 5.64 -2.80
C GLU A 14 5.59 6.72 -3.86
N THR A 15 6.50 6.44 -4.79
CA THR A 15 6.83 7.33 -5.90
C THR A 15 5.66 7.48 -6.85
N GLN A 16 5.09 6.38 -7.29
CA GLN A 16 4.01 6.34 -8.27
C GLN A 16 2.70 6.92 -7.71
N THR A 17 2.36 6.61 -6.46
CA THR A 17 1.18 7.18 -5.80
C THR A 17 1.29 8.69 -5.62
N ASN A 18 2.48 9.21 -5.29
CA ASN A 18 2.71 10.65 -5.16
C ASN A 18 2.63 11.37 -6.52
N LEU A 19 3.11 10.76 -7.61
CA LEU A 19 2.95 11.31 -8.95
C LEU A 19 1.48 11.34 -9.36
N LEU A 20 0.80 10.22 -9.19
CA LEU A 20 -0.62 10.10 -9.53
C LEU A 20 -1.50 11.05 -8.69
N SER A 21 -1.19 11.21 -7.41
CA SER A 21 -1.88 12.16 -6.52
C SER A 21 -1.81 13.60 -7.04
N LYS A 22 -0.63 14.01 -7.50
CA LYS A 22 -0.44 15.34 -8.08
C LYS A 22 -1.21 15.51 -9.38
N GLU A 23 -1.20 14.49 -10.24
CA GLU A 23 -1.86 14.51 -11.55
C GLU A 23 -3.39 14.54 -11.41
N LEU A 24 -3.94 13.75 -10.50
CA LEU A 24 -5.38 13.65 -10.27
C LEU A 24 -5.91 14.65 -9.22
N ASN A 25 -5.02 15.35 -8.52
CA ASN A 25 -5.35 16.22 -7.39
C ASN A 25 -6.20 15.53 -6.30
N ILE A 26 -5.82 14.30 -5.92
CA ILE A 26 -6.47 13.51 -4.86
C ILE A 26 -5.45 13.07 -3.80
N PRO A 27 -5.85 12.96 -2.50
CA PRO A 27 -4.93 12.60 -1.43
C PRO A 27 -4.45 11.15 -1.51
N VAL A 28 -3.24 10.90 -0.99
CA VAL A 28 -2.66 9.56 -0.79
C VAL A 28 -2.59 9.24 0.70
N PHE A 29 -3.05 8.05 1.06
CA PHE A 29 -2.87 7.48 2.40
C PHE A 29 -1.99 6.23 2.31
N SER A 30 -0.74 6.40 2.73
CA SER A 30 0.21 5.28 2.84
C SER A 30 0.17 4.71 4.25
N MET A 31 -0.21 3.44 4.39
CA MET A 31 -0.26 2.75 5.69
C MET A 31 1.09 2.82 6.41
N GLY A 32 2.18 2.63 5.69
CA GLY A 32 3.52 2.73 6.27
C GLY A 32 3.85 4.15 6.76
N ALA A 33 3.40 5.19 6.05
CA ALA A 33 3.59 6.57 6.47
C ALA A 33 2.76 6.91 7.70
N LEU A 34 1.49 6.50 7.74
CA LEU A 34 0.61 6.71 8.89
C LEU A 34 1.16 6.06 10.17
N ILE A 35 1.61 4.82 10.08
CA ILE A 35 2.23 4.11 11.22
C ILE A 35 3.50 4.82 11.70
N ARG A 36 4.38 5.24 10.78
CA ARG A 36 5.62 5.97 11.16
C ARG A 36 5.33 7.33 11.78
N LYS A 37 4.30 8.03 11.26
CA LYS A 37 3.84 9.31 11.84
C LYS A 37 3.37 9.11 13.28
N ALA A 38 2.44 8.21 13.52
CA ALA A 38 1.92 7.91 14.86
C ALA A 38 3.01 7.42 15.83
N TYR A 39 3.99 6.65 15.34
CA TYR A 39 5.16 6.25 16.14
C TYR A 39 6.00 7.45 16.56
N LYS A 40 6.26 8.41 15.65
CA LYS A 40 7.02 9.64 15.94
C LYS A 40 6.27 10.57 16.91
N GLU A 41 4.96 10.63 16.79
CA GLU A 41 4.06 11.40 17.67
C GLU A 41 3.88 10.75 19.06
N LYS A 42 4.56 9.62 19.30
CA LYS A 42 4.54 8.84 20.55
C LYS A 42 3.14 8.37 20.95
N ASP A 43 2.28 8.02 19.99
CA ASP A 43 1.04 7.31 20.28
C ASP A 43 1.38 5.99 20.99
N GLY A 44 1.01 5.88 22.27
CA GLY A 44 1.44 4.79 23.13
C GLY A 44 1.04 3.40 22.62
N LYS A 45 -0.14 3.27 22.01
CA LYS A 45 -0.62 2.01 21.42
C LYS A 45 0.22 1.65 20.18
N ILE A 46 0.49 2.64 19.34
CA ILE A 46 1.27 2.44 18.11
C ILE A 46 2.75 2.22 18.41
N VAL A 47 3.33 2.91 19.39
CA VAL A 47 4.74 2.71 19.80
C VAL A 47 4.99 1.27 20.21
N ASN A 48 4.13 0.69 21.04
CA ASN A 48 4.26 -0.70 21.49
C ASN A 48 4.07 -1.67 20.32
N ALA A 49 3.01 -1.50 19.53
CA ALA A 49 2.74 -2.33 18.36
C ALA A 49 3.85 -2.22 17.30
N TYR A 50 4.42 -1.04 17.07
CA TYR A 50 5.52 -0.85 16.14
C TYR A 50 6.75 -1.69 16.53
N LYS A 51 7.13 -1.65 17.79
CA LYS A 51 8.26 -2.45 18.32
C LYS A 51 7.97 -3.94 18.25
N GLU A 52 6.76 -4.35 18.58
CA GLU A 52 6.39 -5.76 18.63
C GLU A 52 6.21 -6.40 17.25
N TYR A 53 5.67 -5.65 16.29
CA TYR A 53 5.28 -6.16 14.96
C TYR A 53 6.15 -5.59 13.83
N SER A 54 6.15 -4.26 13.61
CA SER A 54 6.82 -3.65 12.46
C SER A 54 8.32 -3.84 12.44
N MET A 55 8.99 -3.70 13.59
CA MET A 55 10.43 -3.95 13.70
C MET A 55 10.82 -5.43 13.48
N LYS A 56 9.85 -6.34 13.54
CA LYS A 56 10.02 -7.77 13.24
C LYS A 56 9.50 -8.14 11.84
N GLY A 57 9.20 -7.17 10.99
CA GLY A 57 8.70 -7.37 9.63
C GLY A 57 7.23 -7.80 9.54
N ARG A 58 6.49 -7.86 10.66
CA ARG A 58 5.10 -8.29 10.72
C ARG A 58 4.12 -7.12 10.56
N HIS A 59 2.88 -7.42 10.16
CA HIS A 59 1.79 -6.45 10.16
C HIS A 59 1.38 -6.07 11.58
N LEU A 60 1.01 -4.79 11.78
CA LEU A 60 0.32 -4.38 13.00
C LEU A 60 -1.07 -5.04 13.07
N PRO A 61 -1.63 -5.21 14.27
CA PRO A 61 -3.02 -5.62 14.45
C PRO A 61 -3.96 -4.73 13.63
N ILE A 62 -4.95 -5.38 12.96
CA ILE A 62 -5.83 -4.70 11.99
C ILE A 62 -6.57 -3.51 12.60
N LEU A 63 -7.09 -3.65 13.81
CA LEU A 63 -7.84 -2.57 14.47
C LEU A 63 -6.98 -1.31 14.63
N LEU A 64 -5.71 -1.45 15.03
CA LEU A 64 -4.80 -0.30 15.16
C LEU A 64 -4.49 0.35 13.81
N LYS A 65 -4.27 -0.47 12.76
CA LYS A 65 -4.03 0.05 11.41
C LYS A 65 -5.25 0.78 10.88
N PHE A 66 -6.41 0.16 11.03
CA PHE A 66 -7.62 0.69 10.46
C PHE A 66 -8.08 1.97 11.17
N ASP A 67 -7.92 2.05 12.49
CA ASP A 67 -8.17 3.28 13.25
C ASP A 67 -7.34 4.46 12.75
N LEU A 68 -6.04 4.21 12.43
CA LEU A 68 -5.20 5.25 11.85
C LEU A 68 -5.68 5.69 10.47
N LEU A 69 -6.05 4.75 9.63
CA LEU A 69 -6.52 5.02 8.28
C LEU A 69 -7.88 5.71 8.30
N LYS A 70 -8.83 5.19 9.07
CA LYS A 70 -10.19 5.73 9.18
C LYS A 70 -10.20 7.21 9.58
N LYS A 71 -9.36 7.59 10.55
CA LYS A 71 -9.22 9.00 10.96
C LYS A 71 -8.84 9.94 9.81
N GLU A 72 -8.11 9.45 8.81
CA GLU A 72 -7.76 10.24 7.64
C GLU A 72 -8.84 10.15 6.55
N LEU A 73 -9.44 8.99 6.35
CA LEU A 73 -10.54 8.82 5.37
C LEU A 73 -11.77 9.65 5.75
N ASP A 74 -12.10 9.73 7.04
CA ASP A 74 -13.25 10.52 7.53
C ASP A 74 -13.10 12.04 7.29
N LYS A 75 -11.89 12.52 6.92
CA LYS A 75 -11.63 13.95 6.61
C LYS A 75 -11.75 14.27 5.12
N VAL A 76 -11.82 13.26 4.27
CA VAL A 76 -11.84 13.41 2.82
C VAL A 76 -13.10 12.78 2.25
N GLY A 77 -13.46 13.15 1.05
CA GLY A 77 -14.56 12.52 0.35
C GLY A 77 -14.17 11.14 -0.22
N ASP A 78 -14.84 10.76 -1.28
CA ASP A 78 -14.75 9.46 -1.95
C ASP A 78 -13.63 9.35 -3.00
N ASN A 79 -12.73 10.35 -3.06
CA ASN A 79 -11.61 10.41 -3.99
C ASN A 79 -10.28 10.34 -3.24
N PHE A 80 -9.59 9.19 -3.29
CA PHE A 80 -8.29 9.00 -2.65
C PHE A 80 -7.52 7.82 -3.22
N ILE A 81 -6.22 7.80 -2.92
CA ILE A 81 -5.31 6.69 -3.22
C ILE A 81 -4.89 6.01 -1.92
N LEU A 82 -4.93 4.68 -1.89
CA LEU A 82 -4.39 3.88 -0.80
C LEU A 82 -3.08 3.23 -1.23
N ASP A 83 -2.02 3.42 -0.44
CA ASP A 83 -0.74 2.73 -0.61
C ASP A 83 -0.57 1.64 0.44
N ASN A 84 -0.52 0.40 -0.05
CA ASN A 84 -0.33 -0.82 0.73
C ASN A 84 -1.43 -1.10 1.77
N PHE A 85 -2.67 -0.80 1.41
CA PHE A 85 -3.86 -1.21 2.15
C PHE A 85 -5.05 -1.41 1.16
N PRO A 86 -5.79 -2.55 1.28
CA PRO A 86 -5.57 -3.69 2.16
C PRO A 86 -4.35 -4.53 1.75
N ALA A 87 -3.65 -5.13 2.72
CA ALA A 87 -2.45 -5.92 2.49
C ALA A 87 -2.56 -7.37 3.03
N SER A 88 -3.70 -7.74 3.62
CA SER A 88 -4.04 -9.08 4.10
C SER A 88 -5.54 -9.34 4.00
N LYS A 89 -5.94 -10.58 4.24
CA LYS A 89 -7.35 -10.99 4.27
C LYS A 89 -8.15 -10.24 5.35
N GLU A 90 -7.56 -10.02 6.50
CA GLU A 90 -8.16 -9.28 7.61
C GLU A 90 -8.35 -7.80 7.25
N ASP A 91 -7.32 -7.20 6.62
CA ASP A 91 -7.42 -5.82 6.11
C ASP A 91 -8.56 -5.69 5.10
N LEU A 92 -8.66 -6.65 4.18
CA LEU A 92 -9.68 -6.67 3.14
C LEU A 92 -11.09 -6.78 3.74
N ALA A 93 -11.27 -7.62 4.76
CA ALA A 93 -12.58 -7.79 5.40
C ALA A 93 -13.07 -6.47 6.02
N VAL A 94 -12.23 -5.83 6.84
CA VAL A 94 -12.58 -4.56 7.48
C VAL A 94 -12.79 -3.44 6.46
N PHE A 95 -11.98 -3.42 5.40
CA PHE A 95 -12.13 -2.42 4.35
C PHE A 95 -13.41 -2.60 3.52
N LYS A 96 -13.81 -3.83 3.25
CA LYS A 96 -15.10 -4.12 2.59
C LYS A 96 -16.30 -3.61 3.41
N ASP A 97 -16.27 -3.82 4.71
CA ASP A 97 -17.31 -3.31 5.60
C ASP A 97 -17.37 -1.79 5.56
N TYR A 98 -16.21 -1.12 5.65
CA TYR A 98 -16.12 0.33 5.50
C TYR A 98 -16.68 0.84 4.17
N LEU A 99 -16.29 0.21 3.06
CA LEU A 99 -16.80 0.59 1.73
C LEU A 99 -18.32 0.45 1.65
N LYS A 100 -18.86 -0.64 2.18
CA LYS A 100 -20.29 -0.91 2.22
C LYS A 100 -21.06 0.13 3.07
N GLU A 101 -20.55 0.43 4.26
CA GLU A 101 -21.16 1.42 5.17
C GLU A 101 -21.24 2.82 4.55
N HIS A 102 -20.25 3.18 3.70
CA HIS A 102 -20.18 4.51 3.08
C HIS A 102 -20.68 4.55 1.62
N GLY A 103 -21.18 3.42 1.09
CA GLY A 103 -21.63 3.36 -0.31
C GLY A 103 -20.49 3.57 -1.33
N LEU A 104 -19.25 3.22 -0.96
CA LEU A 104 -18.06 3.44 -1.76
C LEU A 104 -17.69 2.19 -2.57
N SER A 105 -16.98 2.41 -3.67
CA SER A 105 -16.42 1.32 -4.48
C SER A 105 -14.99 1.64 -4.93
N VAL A 106 -14.18 0.58 -5.07
CA VAL A 106 -12.83 0.68 -5.60
C VAL A 106 -12.90 0.80 -7.11
N TYR A 107 -12.26 1.82 -7.66
CA TYR A 107 -12.18 2.04 -9.11
C TYR A 107 -11.15 1.12 -9.77
N ARG A 108 -9.93 1.06 -9.24
CA ARG A 108 -8.85 0.25 -9.79
C ARG A 108 -7.83 -0.13 -8.71
N VAL A 109 -7.24 -1.30 -8.87
CA VAL A 109 -6.12 -1.76 -8.04
C VAL A 109 -4.90 -1.98 -8.93
N ILE A 110 -3.80 -1.31 -8.60
CA ILE A 110 -2.52 -1.43 -9.29
C ILE A 110 -1.58 -2.30 -8.44
N CYS A 111 -1.21 -3.45 -8.95
CA CYS A 111 -0.23 -4.35 -8.34
C CYS A 111 1.13 -4.12 -9.00
N LEU A 112 2.03 -3.41 -8.30
CA LEU A 112 3.40 -3.22 -8.76
C LEU A 112 4.26 -4.42 -8.38
N ASN A 113 4.88 -5.08 -9.36
CA ASN A 113 5.78 -6.19 -9.15
C ASN A 113 7.22 -5.80 -9.48
N ILE A 114 8.15 -6.32 -8.69
CA ILE A 114 9.60 -6.29 -8.95
C ILE A 114 10.24 -7.61 -8.54
N SER A 115 11.36 -7.95 -9.17
CA SER A 115 12.18 -9.08 -8.78
C SER A 115 12.85 -8.88 -7.42
N GLU A 116 13.33 -9.95 -6.81
CA GLU A 116 14.13 -9.85 -5.59
C GLU A 116 15.46 -9.14 -5.84
N GLU A 117 16.03 -9.34 -7.02
CA GLU A 117 17.29 -8.69 -7.42
C GLU A 117 17.12 -7.16 -7.49
N GLU A 118 16.07 -6.70 -8.13
CA GLU A 118 15.76 -5.25 -8.21
C GLU A 118 15.44 -4.67 -6.82
N MET A 119 14.75 -5.43 -5.98
CA MET A 119 14.52 -5.03 -4.59
C MET A 119 15.83 -4.82 -3.83
N LYS A 120 16.81 -5.73 -3.98
CA LYS A 120 18.15 -5.61 -3.36
C LYS A 120 18.88 -4.36 -3.85
N LYS A 121 18.88 -4.10 -5.15
CA LYS A 121 19.48 -2.88 -5.72
C LYS A 121 18.87 -1.61 -5.12
N ARG A 122 17.55 -1.53 -5.08
CA ARG A 122 16.82 -0.35 -4.54
C ARG A 122 17.01 -0.18 -3.04
N PHE A 123 17.15 -1.29 -2.30
CA PHE A 123 17.44 -1.26 -0.87
C PHE A 123 18.76 -0.53 -0.59
N VAL A 124 19.84 -0.89 -1.31
CA VAL A 124 21.15 -0.26 -1.15
C VAL A 124 21.10 1.24 -1.44
N VAL A 125 20.38 1.63 -2.51
CA VAL A 125 20.27 3.04 -2.91
C VAL A 125 19.46 3.88 -1.91
N ARG A 126 18.41 3.30 -1.31
CA ARG A 126 17.50 4.04 -0.42
C ARG A 126 18.14 4.48 0.89
N GLY A 127 19.00 3.66 1.50
CA GLY A 127 19.84 3.99 2.64
C GLY A 127 19.09 4.55 3.88
N ARG A 128 17.85 4.16 4.13
CA ARG A 128 17.13 4.57 5.35
C ARG A 128 17.79 3.90 6.57
N LYS A 129 18.04 4.68 7.65
CA LYS A 129 18.68 4.19 8.89
C LYS A 129 17.89 3.09 9.63
N ASP A 130 16.58 2.98 9.36
CA ASP A 130 15.66 2.01 9.94
C ASP A 130 15.42 0.79 9.04
N ASP A 131 16.07 0.71 7.89
CA ASP A 131 16.00 -0.42 6.98
C ASP A 131 17.12 -1.42 7.30
N ASP A 132 16.75 -2.57 7.85
CA ASP A 132 17.56 -3.77 7.95
C ASP A 132 17.16 -4.73 6.83
N PHE A 133 18.14 -5.26 6.08
CA PHE A 133 17.86 -6.09 4.90
C PHE A 133 17.13 -7.39 5.26
N GLU A 134 17.49 -8.04 6.36
CA GLU A 134 16.81 -9.26 6.81
C GLU A 134 15.38 -8.98 7.24
N ILE A 135 15.13 -7.85 7.89
CA ILE A 135 13.77 -7.40 8.23
C ILE A 135 12.96 -7.12 6.95
N VAL A 136 13.57 -6.47 5.95
CA VAL A 136 12.92 -6.17 4.66
C VAL A 136 12.59 -7.45 3.90
N LYS A 137 13.51 -8.41 3.86
CA LYS A 137 13.30 -9.72 3.22
C LYS A 137 12.15 -10.46 3.90
N LYS A 138 12.18 -10.57 5.22
CA LYS A 138 11.10 -11.19 6.00
C LYS A 138 9.76 -10.49 5.80
N ARG A 139 9.76 -9.15 5.73
CA ARG A 139 8.56 -8.36 5.41
C ARG A 139 8.02 -8.68 4.03
N ARG A 140 8.89 -8.85 3.03
CA ARG A 140 8.49 -9.26 1.69
C ARG A 140 7.83 -10.62 1.70
N GLU A 141 8.44 -11.63 2.32
CA GLU A 141 7.90 -12.99 2.42
C GLU A 141 6.51 -13.00 3.07
N ILE A 142 6.34 -12.29 4.19
CA ILE A 142 5.06 -12.18 4.89
C ILE A 142 4.03 -11.47 4.00
N GLN A 143 4.39 -10.33 3.41
CA GLN A 143 3.47 -9.56 2.59
C GLN A 143 3.11 -10.27 1.28
N ASP A 144 4.03 -11.00 0.65
CA ASP A 144 3.74 -11.76 -0.57
C ASP A 144 2.75 -12.89 -0.29
N ARG A 145 2.90 -13.59 0.85
CA ARG A 145 1.95 -14.60 1.28
C ARG A 145 0.58 -14.01 1.63
N ASP A 146 0.55 -12.95 2.43
CA ASP A 146 -0.70 -12.42 3.01
C ASP A 146 -1.53 -11.66 1.96
N ARG A 147 -0.90 -11.09 0.92
CA ARG A 147 -1.62 -10.38 -0.15
C ARG A 147 -2.25 -11.27 -1.21
N VAL A 148 -1.98 -12.58 -1.22
CA VAL A 148 -2.56 -13.50 -2.23
C VAL A 148 -4.08 -13.37 -2.27
N SER A 149 -4.74 -13.45 -1.12
CA SER A 149 -6.20 -13.31 -1.02
C SER A 149 -6.74 -11.93 -1.46
N VAL A 150 -5.96 -10.87 -1.29
CA VAL A 150 -6.31 -9.52 -1.74
C VAL A 150 -6.22 -9.43 -3.27
N ILE A 151 -5.16 -9.99 -3.84
CA ILE A 151 -4.96 -10.05 -5.30
C ILE A 151 -6.07 -10.87 -5.97
N GLU A 152 -6.39 -12.05 -5.43
CA GLU A 152 -7.44 -12.92 -5.94
C GLU A 152 -8.79 -12.20 -5.94
N TYR A 153 -9.16 -11.60 -4.81
CA TYR A 153 -10.42 -10.87 -4.68
C TYR A 153 -10.57 -9.77 -5.74
N PHE A 154 -9.56 -8.89 -5.91
CA PHE A 154 -9.66 -7.81 -6.89
C PHE A 154 -9.50 -8.27 -8.35
N ARG A 155 -8.85 -9.42 -8.56
CA ARG A 155 -8.80 -10.06 -9.88
C ARG A 155 -10.18 -10.60 -10.27
N GLU A 156 -10.88 -11.27 -9.36
CA GLU A 156 -12.24 -11.77 -9.58
C GLU A 156 -13.23 -10.64 -9.87
N MET A 157 -13.02 -9.46 -9.24
CA MET A 157 -13.80 -8.26 -9.54
C MET A 157 -13.45 -7.61 -10.90
N GLY A 158 -12.42 -8.05 -11.59
CA GLY A 158 -11.99 -7.48 -12.88
C GLY A 158 -11.34 -6.10 -12.78
N ILE A 159 -10.94 -5.64 -11.58
CA ILE A 159 -10.39 -4.29 -11.35
C ILE A 159 -8.91 -4.29 -10.98
N LEU A 160 -8.23 -5.43 -11.04
CA LEU A 160 -6.79 -5.57 -10.77
C LEU A 160 -5.99 -5.44 -12.07
N SER A 161 -5.04 -4.52 -12.09
CA SER A 161 -3.99 -4.42 -13.12
C SER A 161 -2.63 -4.71 -12.51
N THR A 162 -1.83 -5.53 -13.19
CA THR A 162 -0.45 -5.84 -12.78
C THR A 162 0.51 -5.06 -13.66
N VAL A 163 1.38 -4.25 -13.03
CA VAL A 163 2.35 -3.38 -13.69
C VAL A 163 3.77 -3.79 -13.27
N ASN A 164 4.68 -3.85 -14.24
CA ASN A 164 6.09 -4.07 -13.95
C ASN A 164 6.69 -2.80 -13.33
N GLY A 165 7.04 -2.86 -12.05
CA GLY A 165 7.66 -1.74 -11.32
C GLY A 165 9.13 -1.51 -11.63
N GLU A 166 9.74 -2.29 -12.53
CA GLU A 166 11.13 -2.15 -12.97
C GLU A 166 11.24 -1.19 -14.17
N GLY A 167 12.28 -0.39 -14.18
CA GLY A 167 12.50 0.61 -15.22
C GLY A 167 12.47 2.03 -14.68
N SER A 168 12.41 3.02 -15.59
CA SER A 168 12.35 4.42 -15.17
C SER A 168 11.00 4.77 -14.54
N VAL A 169 11.01 5.76 -13.68
CA VAL A 169 9.80 6.24 -12.99
C VAL A 169 8.72 6.64 -13.98
N GLU A 170 9.12 7.33 -15.07
CA GLU A 170 8.22 7.83 -16.11
C GLU A 170 7.58 6.69 -16.92
N LYS A 171 8.36 5.63 -17.22
CA LYS A 171 7.85 4.46 -17.93
C LYS A 171 6.77 3.77 -17.10
N VAL A 172 7.04 3.53 -15.82
CA VAL A 172 6.09 2.89 -14.91
C VAL A 172 4.84 3.75 -14.72
N GLN A 173 5.00 5.07 -14.59
CA GLN A 173 3.86 6.00 -14.48
C GLN A 173 2.97 5.97 -15.73
N LYS A 174 3.59 5.97 -16.92
CA LYS A 174 2.84 5.89 -18.19
C LYS A 174 2.03 4.60 -18.30
N GLU A 175 2.60 3.48 -17.87
CA GLU A 175 1.90 2.19 -17.85
C GLU A 175 0.72 2.22 -16.86
N ILE A 176 0.92 2.76 -15.65
CA ILE A 176 -0.15 2.94 -14.66
C ILE A 176 -1.29 3.78 -15.22
N LEU A 177 -1.00 4.92 -15.84
CA LEU A 177 -2.01 5.78 -16.45
C LEU A 177 -2.78 5.09 -17.57
N SER A 178 -2.08 4.30 -18.40
CA SER A 178 -2.72 3.48 -19.43
C SER A 178 -3.71 2.47 -18.83
N GLU A 179 -3.33 1.81 -17.74
CA GLU A 179 -4.21 0.85 -17.04
C GLU A 179 -5.41 1.53 -16.37
N LEU A 180 -5.26 2.74 -15.86
CA LEU A 180 -6.37 3.50 -15.29
C LEU A 180 -7.37 3.97 -16.35
N ASN A 181 -6.91 4.26 -17.56
CA ASN A 181 -7.73 4.74 -18.67
C ASN A 181 -8.32 3.60 -19.51
N SER A 182 -7.85 2.36 -19.36
CA SER A 182 -8.40 1.22 -20.07
C SER A 182 -9.80 0.88 -19.52
N SER A 183 -10.83 1.22 -20.28
CA SER A 183 -12.20 0.74 -20.03
C SER A 183 -12.23 -0.78 -20.22
N LYS A 184 -12.53 -1.53 -19.17
CA LYS A 184 -12.95 -2.94 -19.28
C LYS A 184 -14.44 -3.02 -19.14
#